data_c0e74ad1273d410b4e03ac0d67527af9
#
_entry.id   c0e74ad1273d410b4e03ac0d67527af9
#
_cell.length_a   1.000
_cell.length_b   1.000
_cell.length_c   1.000
_cell.angle_alpha   90.00
_cell.angle_beta   90.00
_cell.angle_gamma   90.00
#
_symmetry.space_group_name_H-M   'P 1'
#
loop_
_entity.id
_entity.type
_entity.pdbx_description
1 polymer ?
#
loop_
_entity_poly.entity_id
_entity_poly.type
_entity_poly.pdbx_seq_one_letter_code
_entity_poly.pdbx_strand_id
1 'polypeptide(L)'
;MTPPPSLRLLSALAFAPLAVAPAPFAWAQTPATVSAETYRKDALALPGLIEAQYAYPERLPGGRFPSSPQLTAQGEAVHDAASLLKYAENALTALADHHAITGSSFADSWAVVPSYADLWIERVAPHWIITDVRDGSPAAEAGIRPGSRLLAVGDQPIDDAVAAFWSEIGLTSEGERAAYAARVLVAGRRDRPRDLMIETPDGSRRRLTLPNLYTTRRDRPPVESRQVDGALVIRINDALGDRATIAAFDQAMTTAPPGQTLVLDLTETPSGGNTVVARAIMGWFVDAPSAYQIHNLPAEARETGIERRWIEQVLPRSGKRHNGPVVVRVGRWTGSMGEGLAIGLHAQGAHVAGHPMAGLLGAVYDLRLPNSGLVIKIPVERLYAVDGTPREQFKPQPD
;
A
#
# COMPACT_ATOMS: atom_id res chain seq x y z
N MET A 1 -28.81 -79.37 17.18
CA MET A 1 -29.17 -78.41 18.26
C MET A 1 -29.32 -77.09 17.62
N THR A 2 -30.58 -76.70 17.38
CA THR A 2 -30.97 -75.42 16.77
C THR A 2 -31.34 -74.44 17.91
N PRO A 3 -30.92 -73.15 17.84
CA PRO A 3 -31.36 -72.16 18.81
C PRO A 3 -32.72 -71.57 18.44
N PRO A 4 -33.49 -71.06 19.43
CA PRO A 4 -34.88 -70.59 19.26
C PRO A 4 -34.95 -69.17 18.68
N PRO A 5 -36.10 -68.75 18.13
CA PRO A 5 -36.25 -67.48 17.47
C PRO A 5 -36.53 -66.36 18.46
N SER A 6 -35.85 -65.21 18.25
CA SER A 6 -36.05 -63.97 19.01
C SER A 6 -37.25 -63.18 18.51
N LEU A 7 -38.15 -62.88 19.43
CA LEU A 7 -39.33 -62.04 19.29
C LEU A 7 -38.90 -60.57 19.04
N ARG A 8 -39.35 -59.98 17.92
CA ARG A 8 -39.22 -58.55 17.67
C ARG A 8 -40.48 -57.86 18.11
N LEU A 9 -40.35 -57.01 19.16
CA LEU A 9 -41.38 -56.05 19.50
C LEU A 9 -41.27 -54.83 18.56
N LEU A 10 -42.29 -54.56 17.77
CA LEU A 10 -42.48 -53.34 17.03
C LEU A 10 -43.16 -52.32 17.94
N SER A 11 -42.46 -51.31 18.42
CA SER A 11 -43.04 -50.15 19.08
C SER A 11 -43.39 -49.10 18.00
N ALA A 12 -44.67 -48.92 17.78
CA ALA A 12 -45.17 -47.82 16.92
C ALA A 12 -45.11 -46.51 17.69
N LEU A 13 -44.22 -45.61 17.31
CA LEU A 13 -44.21 -44.22 17.76
C LEU A 13 -45.19 -43.41 16.89
N ALA A 14 -46.25 -42.94 17.51
CA ALA A 14 -47.19 -42.00 16.91
C ALA A 14 -46.55 -40.60 16.88
N PHE A 15 -46.30 -40.10 15.70
CA PHE A 15 -45.90 -38.70 15.47
C PHE A 15 -47.19 -37.83 15.49
N ALA A 16 -47.29 -36.95 16.49
CA ALA A 16 -48.25 -35.85 16.47
C ALA A 16 -47.66 -34.69 15.65
N PRO A 17 -48.42 -34.08 14.73
CA PRO A 17 -47.93 -32.91 14.01
C PRO A 17 -47.85 -31.69 14.93
N LEU A 18 -46.64 -31.19 15.20
CA LEU A 18 -46.47 -29.86 15.79
C LEU A 18 -46.84 -28.82 14.73
N ALA A 19 -47.92 -28.10 14.98
CA ALA A 19 -48.28 -26.90 14.24
C ALA A 19 -47.23 -25.80 14.56
N VAL A 20 -46.33 -25.55 13.64
CA VAL A 20 -45.40 -24.38 13.70
C VAL A 20 -46.21 -23.16 13.31
N ALA A 21 -46.56 -22.32 14.27
CA ALA A 21 -47.11 -20.99 14.00
C ALA A 21 -46.07 -20.15 13.29
N PRO A 22 -46.40 -19.40 12.20
CA PRO A 22 -45.45 -18.51 11.57
C PRO A 22 -45.03 -17.41 12.54
N ALA A 23 -43.73 -17.31 12.82
CA ALA A 23 -43.15 -16.20 13.56
C ALA A 23 -43.51 -14.87 12.85
N PRO A 24 -43.91 -13.83 13.60
CA PRO A 24 -44.18 -12.54 13.01
C PRO A 24 -42.91 -12.05 12.30
N PHE A 25 -43.06 -11.65 11.03
CA PHE A 25 -41.99 -11.00 10.28
C PHE A 25 -41.49 -9.81 11.12
N ALA A 26 -40.25 -9.91 11.62
CA ALA A 26 -39.57 -8.76 12.18
C ALA A 26 -39.44 -7.75 11.05
N TRP A 27 -40.11 -6.62 11.20
CA TRP A 27 -39.94 -5.47 10.31
C TRP A 27 -38.45 -5.18 10.25
N ALA A 28 -37.87 -5.24 9.04
CA ALA A 28 -36.51 -4.78 8.80
C ALA A 28 -36.45 -3.35 9.34
N GLN A 29 -35.69 -3.16 10.43
CA GLN A 29 -35.45 -1.83 10.95
C GLN A 29 -34.75 -1.08 9.80
N THR A 30 -35.38 -0.03 9.30
CA THR A 30 -34.74 0.93 8.40
C THR A 30 -33.43 1.34 9.07
N PRO A 31 -32.26 1.20 8.41
CA PRO A 31 -31.02 1.60 9.03
C PRO A 31 -31.16 3.04 9.51
N ALA A 32 -30.90 3.26 10.81
CA ALA A 32 -31.00 4.59 11.40
C ALA A 32 -30.16 5.54 10.55
N THR A 33 -30.79 6.60 10.04
CA THR A 33 -30.10 7.65 9.28
C THR A 33 -29.04 8.24 10.21
N VAL A 34 -27.76 8.08 9.87
CA VAL A 34 -26.66 8.64 10.64
C VAL A 34 -26.81 10.17 10.62
N SER A 35 -26.86 10.78 11.80
CA SER A 35 -27.09 12.23 11.92
C SER A 35 -25.85 13.03 11.49
N ALA A 36 -26.06 14.27 11.07
CA ALA A 36 -24.96 15.22 10.77
C ALA A 36 -23.99 15.36 11.93
N GLU A 37 -24.49 15.39 13.17
CA GLU A 37 -23.69 15.46 14.38
C GLU A 37 -22.75 14.27 14.54
N THR A 38 -23.17 13.07 14.12
CA THR A 38 -22.38 11.85 14.16
C THR A 38 -21.13 11.94 13.26
N TYR A 39 -21.30 12.44 12.03
CA TYR A 39 -20.20 12.65 11.11
C TYR A 39 -19.24 13.75 11.59
N ARG A 40 -19.79 14.85 12.15
CA ARG A 40 -18.98 15.93 12.69
C ARG A 40 -18.15 15.51 13.90
N LYS A 41 -18.70 14.66 14.80
CA LYS A 41 -17.92 14.09 15.91
C LYS A 41 -16.71 13.32 15.44
N ASP A 42 -16.84 12.48 14.42
CA ASP A 42 -15.72 11.76 13.83
C ASP A 42 -14.69 12.70 13.19
N ALA A 43 -15.15 13.72 12.47
CA ALA A 43 -14.26 14.71 11.87
C ALA A 43 -13.42 15.45 12.94
N LEU A 44 -14.04 15.91 14.00
CA LEU A 44 -13.35 16.63 15.08
C LEU A 44 -12.40 15.71 15.90
N ALA A 45 -12.70 14.41 15.99
CA ALA A 45 -11.84 13.44 16.67
C ALA A 45 -10.65 12.96 15.81
N LEU A 46 -10.72 13.11 14.49
CA LEU A 46 -9.73 12.55 13.55
C LEU A 46 -8.30 13.04 13.79
N PRO A 47 -8.02 14.35 14.02
CA PRO A 47 -6.66 14.81 14.34
C PRO A 47 -6.06 14.13 15.56
N GLY A 48 -6.81 14.02 16.65
CA GLY A 48 -6.38 13.35 17.88
C GLY A 48 -6.15 11.85 17.69
N LEU A 49 -6.97 11.18 16.88
CA LEU A 49 -6.77 9.77 16.52
C LEU A 49 -5.46 9.58 15.73
N ILE A 50 -5.17 10.47 14.78
CA ILE A 50 -3.92 10.43 14.02
C ILE A 50 -2.73 10.65 14.96
N GLU A 51 -2.74 11.67 15.83
CA GLU A 51 -1.67 11.92 16.79
C GLU A 51 -1.41 10.72 17.70
N ALA A 52 -2.48 10.08 18.16
CA ALA A 52 -2.38 8.90 19.04
C ALA A 52 -1.80 7.68 18.33
N GLN A 53 -2.14 7.45 17.07
CA GLN A 53 -1.85 6.19 16.38
C GLN A 53 -0.68 6.27 15.39
N TYR A 54 -0.41 7.44 14.79
CA TYR A 54 0.63 7.57 13.76
C TYR A 54 2.02 7.22 14.30
N ALA A 55 2.71 6.34 13.59
CA ALA A 55 3.97 5.78 14.05
C ALA A 55 5.16 6.75 13.97
N TYR A 56 5.05 7.85 13.22
CA TYR A 56 6.14 8.79 12.92
C TYR A 56 5.84 10.22 13.42
N PRO A 57 5.60 10.43 14.73
CA PRO A 57 5.24 11.76 15.26
C PRO A 57 6.34 12.80 15.04
N GLU A 58 7.61 12.40 14.90
CA GLU A 58 8.71 13.32 14.60
C GLU A 58 8.63 13.97 13.22
N ARG A 59 7.83 13.43 12.31
CA ARG A 59 7.53 14.05 11.00
C ARG A 59 6.47 15.14 11.12
N LEU A 60 5.73 15.17 12.21
CA LEU A 60 4.70 16.16 12.47
C LEU A 60 5.28 17.38 13.19
N PRO A 61 4.85 18.61 12.87
CA PRO A 61 5.30 19.82 13.54
C PRO A 61 5.06 19.74 15.06
N GLY A 62 6.14 19.68 15.85
CA GLY A 62 6.06 19.53 17.31
C GLY A 62 5.36 18.24 17.78
N GLY A 63 5.34 17.19 16.95
CA GLY A 63 4.67 15.92 17.24
C GLY A 63 3.13 15.97 17.15
N ARG A 64 2.58 17.06 16.64
CA ARG A 64 1.13 17.33 16.57
C ARG A 64 0.63 17.29 15.13
N PHE A 65 -0.64 16.93 14.97
CA PHE A 65 -1.31 16.98 13.67
C PHE A 65 -1.14 18.36 13.01
N PRO A 66 -0.72 18.41 11.71
CA PRO A 66 -0.51 19.68 11.01
C PRO A 66 -1.84 20.35 10.70
N SER A 67 -2.35 21.12 11.66
CA SER A 67 -3.60 21.85 11.58
C SER A 67 -3.43 23.17 10.85
N SER A 68 -4.52 23.67 10.27
CA SER A 68 -4.67 25.00 9.69
C SER A 68 -6.09 25.54 9.94
N PRO A 69 -6.33 26.84 9.83
CA PRO A 69 -7.69 27.39 9.89
C PRO A 69 -8.64 26.76 8.86
N GLN A 70 -8.13 26.47 7.65
CA GLN A 70 -8.92 25.84 6.58
C GLN A 70 -9.31 24.41 6.92
N LEU A 71 -8.37 23.57 7.40
CA LEU A 71 -8.67 22.20 7.84
C LEU A 71 -9.63 22.18 9.02
N THR A 72 -9.45 23.08 9.99
CA THR A 72 -10.36 23.21 11.14
C THR A 72 -11.77 23.53 10.68
N ALA A 73 -11.92 24.55 9.83
CA ALA A 73 -13.23 24.94 9.30
C ALA A 73 -13.89 23.81 8.48
N GLN A 74 -13.10 23.05 7.70
CA GLN A 74 -13.61 21.87 6.96
C GLN A 74 -14.14 20.81 7.93
N GLY A 75 -13.43 20.49 9.02
CA GLY A 75 -13.87 19.53 10.03
C GLY A 75 -15.15 19.96 10.74
N GLU A 76 -15.28 21.25 11.09
CA GLU A 76 -16.48 21.84 11.70
C GLU A 76 -17.69 21.82 10.76
N ALA A 77 -17.47 21.96 9.45
CA ALA A 77 -18.51 21.99 8.42
C ALA A 77 -19.00 20.58 8.02
N VAL A 78 -18.40 19.51 8.52
CA VAL A 78 -18.79 18.13 8.19
C VAL A 78 -20.22 17.85 8.67
N HIS A 79 -21.06 17.32 7.78
CA HIS A 79 -22.48 17.06 8.05
C HIS A 79 -23.02 15.76 7.44
N ASP A 80 -22.24 15.09 6.57
CA ASP A 80 -22.61 13.82 5.92
C ASP A 80 -21.35 12.97 5.60
N ALA A 81 -21.58 11.79 5.02
CA ALA A 81 -20.52 10.86 4.66
C ALA A 81 -19.54 11.43 3.60
N ALA A 82 -20.05 12.23 2.65
CA ALA A 82 -19.24 12.78 1.59
C ALA A 82 -18.31 13.90 2.12
N SER A 83 -18.85 14.82 2.91
CA SER A 83 -18.06 15.88 3.55
C SER A 83 -17.04 15.32 4.55
N LEU A 84 -17.38 14.25 5.29
CA LEU A 84 -16.43 13.55 6.16
C LEU A 84 -15.30 12.89 5.34
N LEU A 85 -15.63 12.19 4.25
CA LEU A 85 -14.63 11.58 3.38
C LEU A 85 -13.69 12.64 2.78
N LYS A 86 -14.24 13.77 2.32
CA LYS A 86 -13.42 14.88 1.77
C LYS A 86 -12.49 15.46 2.82
N TYR A 87 -12.98 15.69 4.03
CA TYR A 87 -12.17 16.14 5.14
C TYR A 87 -11.07 15.12 5.50
N ALA A 88 -11.41 13.82 5.57
CA ALA A 88 -10.44 12.76 5.87
C ALA A 88 -9.34 12.67 4.80
N GLU A 89 -9.66 12.78 3.49
CA GLU A 89 -8.65 12.85 2.43
C GLU A 89 -7.69 14.03 2.63
N ASN A 90 -8.22 15.21 2.96
CA ASN A 90 -7.42 16.40 3.20
C ASN A 90 -6.57 16.30 4.48
N ALA A 91 -7.13 15.73 5.56
CA ALA A 91 -6.43 15.50 6.81
C ALA A 91 -5.27 14.49 6.64
N LEU A 92 -5.46 13.42 5.88
CA LEU A 92 -4.40 12.46 5.58
C LEU A 92 -3.34 13.05 4.63
N THR A 93 -3.76 13.86 3.66
CA THR A 93 -2.84 14.64 2.80
C THR A 93 -1.91 15.52 3.62
N ALA A 94 -2.41 16.13 4.71
CA ALA A 94 -1.61 17.01 5.59
C ALA A 94 -0.40 16.31 6.22
N LEU A 95 -0.40 14.96 6.30
CA LEU A 95 0.74 14.17 6.79
C LEU A 95 1.91 14.11 5.79
N ALA A 96 1.68 14.44 4.53
CA ALA A 96 2.66 14.26 3.44
C ALA A 96 3.24 12.84 3.39
N ASP A 97 2.38 11.84 3.62
CA ASP A 97 2.74 10.42 3.69
C ASP A 97 1.94 9.63 2.66
N HIS A 98 2.63 9.06 1.66
CA HIS A 98 2.00 8.29 0.59
C HIS A 98 1.39 6.96 1.07
N HIS A 99 1.68 6.52 2.29
CA HIS A 99 1.09 5.34 2.90
C HIS A 99 -0.18 5.65 3.71
N ALA A 100 -0.47 6.95 3.97
CA ALA A 100 -1.68 7.41 4.65
C ALA A 100 -2.81 7.65 3.63
N ILE A 101 -3.85 6.81 3.65
CA ILE A 101 -4.96 6.86 2.69
C ILE A 101 -6.31 6.59 3.35
N THR A 102 -7.40 6.98 2.72
CA THR A 102 -8.76 6.58 3.09
C THR A 102 -9.09 5.18 2.57
N GLY A 103 -9.96 4.45 3.25
CA GLY A 103 -10.46 3.13 2.82
C GLY A 103 -11.43 3.20 1.63
N SER A 104 -11.97 4.37 1.35
CA SER A 104 -12.83 4.70 0.20
C SER A 104 -12.37 6.02 -0.42
N SER A 105 -12.91 6.37 -1.60
CA SER A 105 -12.50 7.59 -2.31
C SER A 105 -13.60 8.04 -3.28
N PHE A 106 -13.55 9.31 -3.69
CA PHE A 106 -14.37 9.81 -4.79
C PHE A 106 -13.81 9.35 -6.14
N ALA A 107 -14.64 9.45 -7.18
CA ALA A 107 -14.20 9.18 -8.55
C ALA A 107 -13.05 10.11 -8.98
N ASP A 108 -13.08 11.36 -8.52
CA ASP A 108 -12.11 12.41 -8.83
C ASP A 108 -11.02 12.61 -7.75
N SER A 109 -10.90 11.70 -6.79
CA SER A 109 -9.81 11.74 -5.80
C SER A 109 -8.44 11.70 -6.48
N TRP A 110 -7.41 12.21 -5.80
CA TRP A 110 -6.05 12.07 -6.26
C TRP A 110 -5.63 10.60 -6.35
N ALA A 111 -4.82 10.30 -7.34
CA ALA A 111 -4.25 8.96 -7.50
C ALA A 111 -3.27 8.65 -6.35
N VAL A 112 -3.33 7.42 -5.84
CA VAL A 112 -2.41 6.96 -4.78
C VAL A 112 -1.02 6.69 -5.37
N VAL A 113 0.00 7.26 -4.76
CA VAL A 113 1.42 7.05 -5.10
C VAL A 113 2.00 6.01 -4.15
N PRO A 114 2.79 5.03 -4.63
CA PRO A 114 3.22 4.81 -6.01
C PRO A 114 2.26 4.00 -6.89
N SER A 115 1.16 3.47 -6.34
CA SER A 115 0.29 2.48 -7.02
C SER A 115 -0.18 2.94 -8.40
N TYR A 116 -0.60 4.20 -8.49
CA TYR A 116 -1.14 4.79 -9.71
C TYR A 116 -0.29 5.94 -10.27
N ALA A 117 1.02 5.94 -9.93
CA ALA A 117 2.01 6.84 -10.50
C ALA A 117 2.90 6.10 -11.50
N ASP A 118 3.35 6.76 -12.54
CA ASP A 118 4.32 6.26 -13.51
C ASP A 118 5.55 7.16 -13.66
N LEU A 119 5.58 8.27 -12.93
CA LEU A 119 6.70 9.19 -12.83
C LEU A 119 7.08 9.36 -11.37
N TRP A 120 8.37 9.29 -11.07
CA TRP A 120 8.92 9.66 -9.77
C TRP A 120 9.63 10.99 -9.88
N ILE A 121 9.18 11.97 -9.07
CA ILE A 121 9.67 13.34 -9.15
C ILE A 121 10.42 13.68 -7.87
N GLU A 122 11.60 14.28 -8.05
CA GLU A 122 12.40 14.80 -6.96
C GLU A 122 12.83 16.25 -7.24
N ARG A 123 12.96 17.04 -6.18
CA ARG A 123 13.47 18.39 -6.30
C ARG A 123 15.00 18.39 -6.21
N VAL A 124 15.65 18.66 -7.32
CA VAL A 124 17.08 18.93 -7.40
C VAL A 124 17.25 20.41 -7.72
N ALA A 125 17.36 21.20 -6.66
CA ALA A 125 17.26 22.67 -6.74
C ALA A 125 18.11 23.26 -7.87
N PRO A 126 17.56 24.17 -8.70
CA PRO A 126 16.21 24.75 -8.61
C PRO A 126 15.14 23.94 -9.38
N HIS A 127 15.42 22.75 -9.87
CA HIS A 127 14.62 22.02 -10.84
C HIS A 127 13.83 20.86 -10.22
N TRP A 128 12.73 20.50 -10.87
CA TRP A 128 11.98 19.29 -10.64
C TRP A 128 12.37 18.23 -11.65
N ILE A 129 13.05 17.19 -11.19
CA ILE A 129 13.61 16.14 -12.04
C ILE A 129 12.76 14.89 -11.96
N ILE A 130 12.45 14.32 -13.11
CA ILE A 130 11.90 12.97 -13.23
C ILE A 130 13.07 12.02 -13.07
N THR A 131 13.18 11.37 -11.89
CA THR A 131 14.30 10.47 -11.59
C THR A 131 14.04 9.06 -12.09
N ASP A 132 12.76 8.65 -12.11
CA ASP A 132 12.36 7.31 -12.56
C ASP A 132 11.07 7.37 -13.36
N VAL A 133 10.95 6.48 -14.34
CA VAL A 133 9.78 6.30 -15.21
C VAL A 133 9.40 4.83 -15.19
N ARG A 134 8.12 4.54 -14.91
CA ARG A 134 7.63 3.16 -14.80
C ARG A 134 7.58 2.49 -16.16
N ASP A 135 8.20 1.32 -16.28
CA ASP A 135 8.28 0.56 -17.53
C ASP A 135 6.90 0.25 -18.13
N GLY A 136 6.79 0.39 -19.45
CA GLY A 136 5.57 0.12 -20.22
C GLY A 136 4.36 0.91 -19.71
N SER A 137 4.55 2.07 -19.10
CA SER A 137 3.51 3.01 -18.69
C SER A 137 3.22 4.03 -19.77
N PRO A 138 2.09 4.76 -19.69
CA PRO A 138 1.80 5.86 -20.60
C PRO A 138 2.92 6.90 -20.68
N ALA A 139 3.59 7.19 -19.57
CA ALA A 139 4.73 8.10 -19.55
C ALA A 139 5.93 7.55 -20.32
N ALA A 140 6.26 6.26 -20.14
CA ALA A 140 7.33 5.59 -20.87
C ALA A 140 7.03 5.51 -22.38
N GLU A 141 5.80 5.16 -22.75
CA GLU A 141 5.31 5.10 -24.13
C GLU A 141 5.35 6.46 -24.83
N ALA A 142 5.06 7.54 -24.07
CA ALA A 142 5.21 8.91 -24.57
C ALA A 142 6.68 9.37 -24.71
N GLY A 143 7.64 8.51 -24.35
CA GLY A 143 9.06 8.78 -24.50
C GLY A 143 9.66 9.65 -23.41
N ILE A 144 8.99 9.80 -22.25
CA ILE A 144 9.60 10.44 -21.08
C ILE A 144 10.73 9.54 -20.57
N ARG A 145 11.83 10.14 -20.17
CA ARG A 145 13.03 9.44 -19.67
C ARG A 145 13.49 10.04 -18.34
N PRO A 146 14.16 9.26 -17.49
CA PRO A 146 14.88 9.81 -16.35
C PRO A 146 15.82 10.93 -16.78
N GLY A 147 15.96 11.96 -15.96
CA GLY A 147 16.68 13.19 -16.25
C GLY A 147 15.84 14.28 -16.95
N SER A 148 14.63 13.97 -17.41
CA SER A 148 13.68 14.99 -17.87
C SER A 148 13.26 15.92 -16.72
N ARG A 149 12.94 17.18 -17.07
CA ARG A 149 12.46 18.18 -16.10
C ARG A 149 10.95 18.36 -16.22
N LEU A 150 10.26 18.38 -15.10
CA LEU A 150 8.86 18.78 -15.03
C LEU A 150 8.79 20.30 -14.95
N LEU A 151 8.13 20.95 -15.90
CA LEU A 151 8.00 22.40 -15.98
C LEU A 151 6.62 22.89 -15.50
N ALA A 152 5.54 22.16 -15.84
CA ALA A 152 4.19 22.52 -15.47
C ALA A 152 3.27 21.30 -15.37
N VAL A 153 2.20 21.43 -14.60
CA VAL A 153 1.05 20.52 -14.55
C VAL A 153 -0.20 21.31 -14.97
N GLY A 154 -0.89 20.85 -16.01
CA GLY A 154 -1.88 21.67 -16.68
C GLY A 154 -1.25 22.93 -17.26
N ASP A 155 -1.85 24.08 -16.94
CA ASP A 155 -1.35 25.41 -17.35
C ASP A 155 -0.50 26.08 -16.25
N GLN A 156 -0.31 25.45 -15.08
CA GLN A 156 0.41 26.03 -13.96
C GLN A 156 1.88 25.57 -13.94
N PRO A 157 2.84 26.49 -13.82
CA PRO A 157 4.21 26.13 -13.47
C PRO A 157 4.24 25.22 -12.24
N ILE A 158 5.16 24.28 -12.20
CA ILE A 158 5.15 23.22 -11.16
C ILE A 158 5.27 23.79 -9.74
N ASP A 159 6.08 24.84 -9.53
CA ASP A 159 6.22 25.46 -8.22
C ASP A 159 4.89 26.11 -7.76
N ASP A 160 4.16 26.74 -8.68
CA ASP A 160 2.85 27.34 -8.40
C ASP A 160 1.80 26.26 -8.14
N ALA A 161 1.78 25.19 -8.92
CA ALA A 161 0.89 24.04 -8.74
C ALA A 161 1.11 23.35 -7.37
N VAL A 162 2.37 23.18 -6.96
CA VAL A 162 2.75 22.64 -5.65
C VAL A 162 2.31 23.57 -4.53
N ALA A 163 2.49 24.87 -4.67
CA ALA A 163 2.03 25.87 -3.68
C ALA A 163 0.50 25.88 -3.58
N ALA A 164 -0.22 25.85 -4.72
CA ALA A 164 -1.67 25.80 -4.77
C ALA A 164 -2.23 24.54 -4.11
N PHE A 165 -1.62 23.37 -4.36
CA PHE A 165 -2.01 22.09 -3.74
C PHE A 165 -2.07 22.18 -2.21
N TRP A 166 -1.08 22.77 -1.58
CA TRP A 166 -1.04 22.92 -0.13
C TRP A 166 -1.92 24.05 0.39
N SER A 167 -2.06 25.13 -0.38
CA SER A 167 -2.90 26.27 0.02
C SER A 167 -4.39 25.90 0.11
N GLU A 168 -4.87 24.90 -0.64
CA GLU A 168 -6.25 24.39 -0.54
C GLU A 168 -6.59 23.91 0.88
N ILE A 169 -5.61 23.42 1.62
CA ILE A 169 -5.76 23.00 3.01
C ILE A 169 -5.05 23.90 4.01
N GLY A 170 -4.60 25.09 3.56
CA GLY A 170 -3.98 26.12 4.41
C GLY A 170 -2.60 25.78 4.94
N LEU A 171 -1.85 24.94 4.23
CA LEU A 171 -0.48 24.56 4.58
C LEU A 171 0.53 25.11 3.57
N THR A 172 1.81 25.10 3.94
CA THR A 172 2.93 25.49 3.07
C THR A 172 3.58 24.29 2.41
N SER A 173 4.25 24.52 1.27
CA SER A 173 4.94 23.48 0.47
C SER A 173 6.39 23.22 0.90
N GLU A 174 6.73 23.43 2.17
CA GLU A 174 8.10 23.29 2.65
C GLU A 174 8.53 21.84 2.86
N GLY A 175 9.84 21.59 2.74
CA GLY A 175 10.45 20.28 3.01
C GLY A 175 9.87 19.14 2.16
N GLU A 176 9.55 18.04 2.79
CA GLU A 176 9.01 16.83 2.13
C GLU A 176 7.64 17.04 1.48
N ARG A 177 6.87 18.04 1.93
CA ARG A 177 5.58 18.40 1.35
C ARG A 177 5.68 18.78 -0.13
N ALA A 178 6.76 19.46 -0.51
CA ALA A 178 6.97 19.83 -1.90
C ALA A 178 7.07 18.61 -2.82
N ALA A 179 7.90 17.63 -2.47
CA ALA A 179 8.07 16.41 -3.23
C ALA A 179 6.81 15.52 -3.22
N TYR A 180 6.11 15.45 -2.08
CA TYR A 180 4.82 14.77 -1.96
C TYR A 180 3.80 15.33 -2.97
N ALA A 181 3.58 16.66 -2.96
CA ALA A 181 2.63 17.30 -3.87
C ALA A 181 3.01 17.09 -5.34
N ALA A 182 4.29 17.25 -5.70
CA ALA A 182 4.74 17.05 -7.07
C ALA A 182 4.43 15.62 -7.57
N ARG A 183 4.64 14.59 -6.75
CA ARG A 183 4.32 13.19 -7.09
C ARG A 183 2.81 12.97 -7.25
N VAL A 184 2.00 13.53 -6.36
CA VAL A 184 0.52 13.46 -6.44
C VAL A 184 0.00 14.18 -7.68
N LEU A 185 0.51 15.37 -7.97
CA LEU A 185 0.11 16.17 -9.13
C LEU A 185 0.41 15.47 -10.46
N VAL A 186 1.57 14.83 -10.61
CA VAL A 186 1.91 14.10 -11.84
C VAL A 186 1.22 12.74 -11.93
N ALA A 187 0.83 12.12 -10.83
CA ALA A 187 -0.05 10.97 -10.82
C ALA A 187 -1.48 11.34 -11.26
N GLY A 188 -1.90 12.56 -10.93
CA GLY A 188 -3.14 13.19 -11.39
C GLY A 188 -4.40 12.72 -10.64
N ARG A 189 -5.55 13.12 -11.15
CA ARG A 189 -6.87 12.70 -10.67
C ARG A 189 -7.25 11.36 -11.32
N ARG A 190 -8.02 10.54 -10.61
CA ARG A 190 -8.41 9.19 -11.05
C ARG A 190 -9.35 9.17 -12.26
N ASP A 191 -10.14 10.24 -12.43
CA ASP A 191 -11.24 10.33 -13.40
C ASP A 191 -10.85 10.96 -14.74
N ARG A 192 -9.63 11.48 -14.86
CA ARG A 192 -9.24 12.27 -16.05
C ARG A 192 -7.77 12.09 -16.44
N PRO A 193 -7.42 12.35 -17.71
CA PRO A 193 -6.03 12.47 -18.16
C PRO A 193 -5.30 13.60 -17.40
N ARG A 194 -4.00 13.57 -17.47
CA ARG A 194 -3.08 14.57 -16.88
C ARG A 194 -2.29 15.25 -17.98
N ASP A 195 -2.26 16.58 -17.92
CA ASP A 195 -1.48 17.41 -18.82
C ASP A 195 -0.17 17.80 -18.16
N LEU A 196 0.94 17.49 -18.81
CA LEU A 196 2.28 17.77 -18.30
C LEU A 196 3.08 18.55 -19.33
N MET A 197 3.81 19.56 -18.89
CA MET A 197 4.86 20.21 -19.66
C MET A 197 6.20 19.71 -19.16
N ILE A 198 6.96 19.05 -20.03
CA ILE A 198 8.28 18.52 -19.70
C ILE A 198 9.35 19.12 -20.60
N GLU A 199 10.58 19.15 -20.10
CA GLU A 199 11.79 19.39 -20.88
C GLU A 199 12.63 18.11 -20.84
N THR A 200 12.86 17.51 -21.99
CA THR A 200 13.67 16.29 -22.14
C THR A 200 15.15 16.59 -21.94
N PRO A 201 16.01 15.59 -21.68
CA PRO A 201 17.44 15.81 -21.46
C PRO A 201 18.17 16.51 -22.59
N ASP A 202 17.64 16.45 -23.82
CA ASP A 202 18.18 17.18 -24.99
C ASP A 202 17.70 18.66 -25.07
N GLY A 203 16.91 19.13 -24.10
CA GLY A 203 16.39 20.49 -24.02
C GLY A 203 15.08 20.73 -24.77
N SER A 204 14.51 19.72 -25.42
CA SER A 204 13.24 19.85 -26.14
C SER A 204 12.08 19.97 -25.16
N ARG A 205 11.14 20.92 -25.40
CA ARG A 205 9.97 21.10 -24.56
C ARG A 205 8.76 20.46 -25.22
N ARG A 206 8.00 19.68 -24.43
CA ARG A 206 6.83 18.94 -24.90
C ARG A 206 5.66 19.09 -23.94
N ARG A 207 4.48 19.39 -24.48
CA ARG A 207 3.22 19.26 -23.75
C ARG A 207 2.64 17.88 -24.07
N LEU A 208 2.29 17.14 -23.03
CA LEU A 208 1.81 15.77 -23.14
C LEU A 208 0.49 15.63 -22.35
N THR A 209 -0.53 15.08 -22.99
CA THR A 209 -1.75 14.63 -22.33
C THR A 209 -1.67 13.12 -22.16
N LEU A 210 -1.50 12.66 -20.93
CA LEU A 210 -1.31 11.25 -20.59
C LEU A 210 -2.54 10.69 -19.90
N PRO A 211 -2.98 9.46 -20.22
CA PRO A 211 -4.01 8.79 -19.44
C PRO A 211 -3.49 8.55 -18.01
N ASN A 212 -4.39 8.55 -17.01
CA ASN A 212 -4.01 8.16 -15.65
C ASN A 212 -3.95 6.63 -15.52
N LEU A 213 -3.20 6.14 -14.52
CA LEU A 213 -3.04 4.70 -14.34
C LEU A 213 -4.24 4.03 -13.66
N TYR A 214 -5.15 4.79 -13.08
CA TYR A 214 -6.34 4.25 -12.45
C TYR A 214 -7.33 3.69 -13.49
N THR A 215 -7.42 4.31 -14.65
CA THR A 215 -8.27 3.87 -15.77
C THR A 215 -7.56 2.94 -16.76
N THR A 216 -6.22 2.92 -16.76
CA THR A 216 -5.40 2.07 -17.64
C THR A 216 -4.92 0.81 -16.92
N ARG A 217 -5.84 0.03 -16.38
CA ARG A 217 -5.52 -1.23 -15.73
C ARG A 217 -4.85 -2.20 -16.71
N ARG A 218 -3.73 -2.78 -16.29
CA ARG A 218 -3.10 -3.90 -17.00
C ARG A 218 -3.65 -5.19 -16.41
N ASP A 219 -4.31 -6.00 -17.26
CA ASP A 219 -4.67 -7.36 -16.91
C ASP A 219 -3.42 -8.23 -17.08
N ARG A 220 -2.77 -8.57 -15.97
CA ARG A 220 -1.56 -9.40 -15.93
C ARG A 220 -1.76 -10.56 -14.96
N PRO A 221 -1.16 -11.74 -15.24
CA PRO A 221 -1.13 -12.80 -14.25
C PRO A 221 -0.38 -12.34 -13.00
N PRO A 222 -0.69 -12.87 -11.81
CA PRO A 222 -0.05 -12.45 -10.56
C PRO A 222 1.47 -12.68 -10.58
N VAL A 223 1.92 -13.68 -11.33
CA VAL A 223 3.33 -14.05 -11.49
C VAL A 223 3.62 -14.31 -12.96
N GLU A 224 4.68 -13.73 -13.46
CA GLU A 224 5.28 -14.06 -14.75
C GLU A 224 6.66 -14.68 -14.53
N SER A 225 7.01 -15.71 -15.31
CA SER A 225 8.33 -16.32 -15.24
C SER A 225 8.91 -16.56 -16.62
N ARG A 226 10.23 -16.42 -16.72
CA ARG A 226 10.99 -16.65 -17.96
C ARG A 226 12.42 -17.06 -17.66
N GLN A 227 13.03 -17.80 -18.56
CA GLN A 227 14.47 -18.09 -18.53
C GLN A 227 15.21 -16.98 -19.30
N VAL A 228 16.22 -16.38 -18.68
CA VAL A 228 17.06 -15.35 -19.28
C VAL A 228 18.50 -15.58 -18.87
N ASP A 229 19.40 -15.77 -19.83
CA ASP A 229 20.83 -15.92 -19.62
C ASP A 229 21.22 -16.95 -18.54
N GLY A 230 20.49 -18.07 -18.50
CA GLY A 230 20.71 -19.14 -17.52
C GLY A 230 20.09 -18.91 -16.14
N ALA A 231 19.44 -17.77 -15.91
CA ALA A 231 18.69 -17.49 -14.69
C ALA A 231 17.18 -17.65 -14.89
N LEU A 232 16.48 -18.09 -13.85
CA LEU A 232 15.02 -18.00 -13.79
C LEU A 232 14.63 -16.60 -13.28
N VAL A 233 13.96 -15.81 -14.11
CA VAL A 233 13.38 -14.52 -13.72
C VAL A 233 11.92 -14.74 -13.37
N ILE A 234 11.54 -14.39 -12.15
CA ILE A 234 10.14 -14.37 -11.68
C ILE A 234 9.75 -12.95 -11.33
N ARG A 235 8.74 -12.41 -12.03
CA ARG A 235 8.16 -11.08 -11.74
C ARG A 235 6.85 -11.23 -11.00
N ILE A 236 6.68 -10.44 -9.94
CA ILE A 236 5.41 -10.29 -9.23
C ILE A 236 4.69 -9.03 -9.76
N ASN A 237 3.47 -9.18 -10.27
CA ASN A 237 2.69 -8.11 -10.91
C ASN A 237 1.66 -7.51 -9.96
N ASP A 238 2.11 -6.70 -8.96
CA ASP A 238 1.26 -6.03 -7.96
C ASP A 238 0.27 -6.97 -7.24
N ALA A 239 0.71 -8.18 -6.97
CA ALA A 239 -0.14 -9.27 -6.51
C ALA A 239 0.26 -9.85 -5.14
N LEU A 240 1.11 -9.15 -4.36
CA LEU A 240 1.48 -9.59 -3.00
C LEU A 240 0.30 -9.57 -2.01
N GLY A 241 -0.81 -8.92 -2.36
CA GLY A 241 -2.07 -8.96 -1.61
C GLY A 241 -2.94 -10.17 -1.94
N ASP A 242 -2.71 -10.85 -3.06
CA ASP A 242 -3.52 -11.97 -3.55
C ASP A 242 -2.88 -13.32 -3.16
N ARG A 243 -3.63 -14.17 -2.47
CA ARG A 243 -3.18 -15.52 -2.10
C ARG A 243 -2.94 -16.44 -3.30
N ALA A 244 -3.58 -16.19 -4.45
CA ALA A 244 -3.32 -16.93 -5.68
C ALA A 244 -1.85 -16.80 -6.14
N THR A 245 -1.17 -15.73 -5.77
CA THR A 245 0.26 -15.53 -6.00
C THR A 245 1.12 -16.65 -5.41
N ILE A 246 0.70 -17.25 -4.27
CA ILE A 246 1.44 -18.35 -3.63
C ILE A 246 1.53 -19.54 -4.58
N ALA A 247 0.40 -19.98 -5.14
CA ALA A 247 0.35 -21.12 -6.04
C ALA A 247 1.07 -20.81 -7.37
N ALA A 248 0.91 -19.59 -7.90
CA ALA A 248 1.57 -19.16 -9.12
C ALA A 248 3.10 -19.10 -8.96
N PHE A 249 3.58 -18.55 -7.82
CA PHE A 249 5.00 -18.55 -7.49
C PHE A 249 5.55 -19.96 -7.32
N ASP A 250 4.84 -20.81 -6.56
CA ASP A 250 5.23 -22.22 -6.37
C ASP A 250 5.35 -22.95 -7.71
N GLN A 251 4.41 -22.73 -8.63
CA GLN A 251 4.45 -23.30 -9.98
C GLN A 251 5.66 -22.81 -10.77
N ALA A 252 5.94 -21.51 -10.74
CA ALA A 252 7.11 -20.94 -11.42
C ALA A 252 8.42 -21.56 -10.88
N MET A 253 8.52 -21.71 -9.57
CA MET A 253 9.70 -22.33 -8.92
C MET A 253 9.93 -23.79 -9.30
N THR A 254 8.91 -24.55 -9.71
CA THR A 254 9.08 -25.94 -10.17
C THR A 254 9.87 -26.03 -11.47
N THR A 255 10.01 -24.93 -12.20
CA THR A 255 10.77 -24.88 -13.46
C THR A 255 12.27 -24.60 -13.25
N ALA A 256 12.68 -24.26 -12.01
CA ALA A 256 14.07 -23.96 -11.67
C ALA A 256 14.87 -25.27 -11.46
N PRO A 257 15.90 -25.56 -12.25
CA PRO A 257 16.85 -26.61 -11.92
C PRO A 257 17.53 -26.34 -10.56
N PRO A 258 17.98 -27.39 -9.85
CA PRO A 258 18.75 -27.21 -8.62
C PRO A 258 19.98 -26.32 -8.83
N GLY A 259 20.17 -25.32 -7.95
CA GLY A 259 21.31 -24.41 -7.99
C GLY A 259 21.24 -23.28 -9.03
N GLN A 260 20.19 -23.23 -9.84
CA GLN A 260 20.01 -22.13 -10.81
C GLN A 260 19.90 -20.78 -10.10
N THR A 261 20.45 -19.73 -10.69
CA THR A 261 20.23 -18.35 -10.22
C THR A 261 18.76 -17.97 -10.40
N LEU A 262 18.15 -17.44 -9.32
CA LEU A 262 16.81 -16.85 -9.35
C LEU A 262 16.94 -15.33 -9.33
N VAL A 263 16.23 -14.64 -10.23
CA VAL A 263 15.99 -13.20 -10.17
C VAL A 263 14.53 -12.97 -9.82
N LEU A 264 14.26 -12.47 -8.62
CA LEU A 264 12.92 -12.06 -8.20
C LEU A 264 12.74 -10.57 -8.51
N ASP A 265 11.89 -10.28 -9.49
CA ASP A 265 11.62 -8.91 -9.94
C ASP A 265 10.40 -8.35 -9.21
N LEU A 266 10.63 -7.39 -8.30
CA LEU A 266 9.64 -6.67 -7.51
C LEU A 266 9.39 -5.24 -8.02
N THR A 267 9.92 -4.87 -9.19
CA THR A 267 9.80 -3.52 -9.75
C THR A 267 8.36 -3.13 -10.14
N GLU A 268 7.41 -4.07 -10.06
CA GLU A 268 5.99 -3.86 -10.36
C GLU A 268 5.09 -4.30 -9.17
N THR A 269 5.50 -4.02 -7.93
CA THR A 269 4.74 -4.32 -6.70
C THR A 269 4.42 -3.05 -5.88
N PRO A 270 3.86 -1.96 -6.51
CA PRO A 270 3.72 -0.66 -5.87
C PRO A 270 2.69 -0.63 -4.72
N SER A 271 1.66 -1.47 -4.76
CA SER A 271 0.62 -1.53 -3.73
C SER A 271 1.01 -2.39 -2.53
N GLY A 272 2.14 -3.11 -2.61
CA GLY A 272 2.56 -4.04 -1.56
C GLY A 272 1.64 -5.25 -1.43
N GLY A 273 1.28 -5.63 -0.19
CA GLY A 273 0.45 -6.80 0.06
C GLY A 273 0.43 -7.23 1.52
N ASN A 274 0.37 -8.53 1.76
CA ASN A 274 0.31 -9.08 3.11
C ASN A 274 1.47 -10.06 3.41
N THR A 275 1.76 -10.23 4.70
CA THR A 275 2.87 -11.06 5.17
C THR A 275 2.70 -12.54 4.86
N VAL A 276 1.46 -13.03 4.64
CA VAL A 276 1.22 -14.46 4.32
C VAL A 276 1.84 -14.79 2.96
N VAL A 277 1.61 -13.96 1.95
CA VAL A 277 2.18 -14.17 0.60
C VAL A 277 3.69 -14.01 0.63
N ALA A 278 4.20 -12.96 1.28
CA ALA A 278 5.64 -12.72 1.40
C ALA A 278 6.36 -13.87 2.13
N ARG A 279 5.82 -14.37 3.25
CA ARG A 279 6.38 -15.52 3.97
C ARG A 279 6.30 -16.80 3.16
N ALA A 280 5.25 -16.98 2.36
CA ALA A 280 5.15 -18.13 1.47
C ALA A 280 6.26 -18.11 0.40
N ILE A 281 6.61 -16.95 -0.14
CA ILE A 281 7.73 -16.78 -1.06
C ILE A 281 9.06 -17.01 -0.34
N MET A 282 9.31 -16.30 0.77
CA MET A 282 10.56 -16.42 1.57
C MET A 282 10.80 -17.83 2.08
N GLY A 283 9.73 -18.60 2.37
CA GLY A 283 9.85 -19.98 2.86
C GLY A 283 10.49 -20.97 1.90
N TRP A 284 10.76 -20.60 0.64
CA TRP A 284 11.55 -21.36 -0.32
C TRP A 284 13.07 -21.25 -0.05
N PHE A 285 13.50 -20.24 0.68
CA PHE A 285 14.92 -19.84 0.79
C PHE A 285 15.50 -20.10 2.18
N VAL A 286 14.72 -20.66 3.11
CA VAL A 286 15.15 -20.96 4.46
C VAL A 286 15.03 -22.46 4.76
N ASP A 287 15.94 -23.00 5.59
CA ASP A 287 15.95 -24.38 6.08
C ASP A 287 15.65 -24.50 7.58
N ALA A 288 15.65 -23.36 8.28
CA ALA A 288 15.28 -23.21 9.68
C ALA A 288 14.48 -21.91 9.86
N PRO A 289 13.76 -21.73 10.98
CA PRO A 289 13.14 -20.44 11.30
C PRO A 289 14.16 -19.31 11.20
N SER A 290 13.83 -18.26 10.41
CA SER A 290 14.72 -17.14 10.14
C SER A 290 13.99 -15.82 10.37
N ALA A 291 14.61 -14.89 11.11
CA ALA A 291 14.13 -13.53 11.24
C ALA A 291 14.16 -12.82 9.89
N TYR A 292 13.13 -12.02 9.58
CA TYR A 292 13.12 -11.26 8.33
C TYR A 292 12.76 -9.79 8.51
N GLN A 293 12.08 -9.44 9.61
CA GLN A 293 11.65 -8.07 9.87
C GLN A 293 11.49 -7.84 11.38
N ILE A 294 11.82 -6.64 11.83
CA ILE A 294 11.55 -6.17 13.19
C ILE A 294 10.39 -5.17 13.14
N HIS A 295 9.48 -5.30 14.10
CA HIS A 295 8.32 -4.44 14.27
C HIS A 295 8.42 -3.64 15.56
N ASN A 296 7.92 -2.42 15.55
CA ASN A 296 7.77 -1.56 16.72
C ASN A 296 6.41 -0.85 16.67
N LEU A 297 5.73 -0.76 17.81
CA LEU A 297 4.43 -0.12 17.95
C LEU A 297 4.53 1.15 18.83
N PRO A 298 4.89 2.31 18.24
CA PRO A 298 5.17 3.52 19.02
C PRO A 298 3.95 4.07 19.78
N ALA A 299 2.73 3.81 19.30
CA ALA A 299 1.50 4.23 19.97
C ALA A 299 1.38 3.62 21.37
N GLU A 300 1.69 2.32 21.51
CA GLU A 300 1.68 1.61 22.81
C GLU A 300 2.72 2.19 23.77
N ALA A 301 3.92 2.53 23.29
CA ALA A 301 4.94 3.17 24.10
C ALA A 301 4.53 4.58 24.57
N ARG A 302 3.83 5.34 23.73
CA ARG A 302 3.29 6.66 24.14
C ARG A 302 2.19 6.56 25.19
N GLU A 303 1.36 5.54 25.09
CA GLU A 303 0.24 5.31 26.02
C GLU A 303 0.71 4.76 27.37
N THR A 304 1.63 3.77 27.36
CA THR A 304 1.98 2.98 28.54
C THR A 304 3.36 3.32 29.13
N GLY A 305 4.22 4.01 28.39
CA GLY A 305 5.63 4.20 28.71
C GLY A 305 6.48 2.96 28.46
N ILE A 306 5.92 1.88 27.90
CA ILE A 306 6.61 0.60 27.67
C ILE A 306 6.72 0.34 26.17
N GLU A 307 7.94 0.22 25.66
CA GLU A 307 8.17 -0.07 24.25
C GLU A 307 7.78 -1.52 23.92
N ARG A 308 7.02 -1.67 22.82
CA ARG A 308 6.73 -2.98 22.25
C ARG A 308 7.46 -3.16 20.92
N ARG A 309 8.36 -4.14 20.92
CA ARG A 309 9.12 -4.55 19.73
C ARG A 309 9.07 -6.07 19.59
N TRP A 310 8.91 -6.57 18.39
CA TRP A 310 8.97 -8.01 18.12
C TRP A 310 9.64 -8.30 16.77
N ILE A 311 10.08 -9.54 16.63
CA ILE A 311 10.72 -10.03 15.40
C ILE A 311 9.76 -10.97 14.72
N GLU A 312 9.44 -10.73 13.45
CA GLU A 312 8.69 -11.66 12.63
C GLU A 312 9.65 -12.64 11.96
N GLN A 313 9.25 -13.93 11.95
CA GLN A 313 10.04 -15.00 11.37
C GLN A 313 9.33 -15.62 10.18
N VAL A 314 10.12 -16.11 9.23
CA VAL A 314 9.70 -17.02 8.18
C VAL A 314 10.15 -18.43 8.53
N LEU A 315 9.30 -19.42 8.21
CA LEU A 315 9.58 -20.84 8.42
C LEU A 315 9.77 -21.54 7.09
N PRO A 316 10.58 -22.62 7.05
CA PRO A 316 10.69 -23.48 5.88
C PRO A 316 9.33 -24.06 5.49
N ARG A 317 9.10 -24.19 4.19
CA ARG A 317 7.91 -24.84 3.64
C ARG A 317 8.25 -26.25 3.20
N SER A 318 7.48 -27.24 3.66
CA SER A 318 7.70 -28.65 3.31
C SER A 318 7.72 -28.86 1.79
N GLY A 319 8.78 -29.51 1.29
CA GLY A 319 8.97 -29.78 -0.14
C GLY A 319 9.27 -28.55 -1.02
N LYS A 320 9.50 -27.38 -0.40
CA LYS A 320 9.82 -26.12 -1.09
C LYS A 320 11.22 -25.66 -0.70
N ARG A 321 12.18 -25.83 -1.61
CA ARG A 321 13.57 -25.45 -1.35
C ARG A 321 14.25 -24.97 -2.61
N HIS A 322 14.94 -23.84 -2.50
CA HIS A 322 15.84 -23.31 -3.50
C HIS A 322 17.21 -23.06 -2.88
N ASN A 323 18.28 -23.56 -3.52
CA ASN A 323 19.65 -23.49 -3.00
C ASN A 323 20.58 -22.66 -3.91
N GLY A 324 20.05 -22.13 -5.03
CA GLY A 324 20.84 -21.29 -5.92
C GLY A 324 20.95 -19.83 -5.43
N PRO A 325 21.81 -19.03 -6.05
CA PRO A 325 21.88 -17.61 -5.78
C PRO A 325 20.53 -16.92 -6.04
N VAL A 326 20.22 -15.90 -5.22
CA VAL A 326 18.99 -15.11 -5.33
C VAL A 326 19.35 -13.64 -5.49
N VAL A 327 18.84 -13.03 -6.56
CA VAL A 327 18.90 -11.59 -6.80
C VAL A 327 17.49 -11.03 -6.74
N VAL A 328 17.27 -9.97 -5.98
CA VAL A 328 15.99 -9.28 -5.87
C VAL A 328 16.11 -7.92 -6.56
N ARG A 329 15.36 -7.71 -7.63
CA ARG A 329 15.33 -6.42 -8.34
C ARG A 329 14.23 -5.54 -7.76
N VAL A 330 14.59 -4.30 -7.42
CA VAL A 330 13.68 -3.33 -6.80
C VAL A 330 13.77 -1.97 -7.48
N GLY A 331 12.80 -1.10 -7.22
CA GLY A 331 12.76 0.26 -7.74
C GLY A 331 11.61 1.06 -7.11
N ARG A 332 11.34 2.27 -7.62
CA ARG A 332 10.34 3.19 -7.09
C ARG A 332 8.91 2.62 -7.02
N TRP A 333 8.63 1.57 -7.76
CA TRP A 333 7.36 0.82 -7.70
C TRP A 333 7.50 -0.52 -6.96
N THR A 334 8.45 -0.62 -6.04
CA THR A 334 8.50 -1.62 -4.97
C THR A 334 8.02 -0.93 -3.70
N GLY A 335 6.80 -1.21 -3.26
CA GLY A 335 6.16 -0.51 -2.14
C GLY A 335 5.68 -1.44 -1.03
N SER A 336 5.58 -0.92 0.19
CA SER A 336 4.97 -1.57 1.36
C SER A 336 5.50 -3.00 1.60
N MET A 337 4.67 -4.05 1.47
CA MET A 337 5.14 -5.43 1.64
C MET A 337 6.15 -5.86 0.56
N GLY A 338 6.19 -5.21 -0.60
CA GLY A 338 7.27 -5.39 -1.57
C GLY A 338 8.64 -5.01 -0.99
N GLU A 339 8.69 -3.90 -0.25
CA GLU A 339 9.89 -3.47 0.49
C GLU A 339 10.20 -4.45 1.63
N GLY A 340 9.16 -4.93 2.35
CA GLY A 340 9.31 -5.95 3.40
C GLY A 340 9.84 -7.27 2.86
N LEU A 341 9.39 -7.71 1.69
CA LEU A 341 9.89 -8.91 1.02
C LEU A 341 11.36 -8.74 0.59
N ALA A 342 11.73 -7.57 0.06
CA ALA A 342 13.10 -7.28 -0.34
C ALA A 342 14.07 -7.33 0.85
N ILE A 343 13.78 -6.63 1.96
CA ILE A 343 14.63 -6.66 3.17
C ILE A 343 14.65 -8.03 3.82
N GLY A 344 13.52 -8.76 3.77
CA GLY A 344 13.42 -10.12 4.30
C GLY A 344 14.31 -11.11 3.53
N LEU A 345 14.28 -11.06 2.21
CA LEU A 345 15.17 -11.87 1.37
C LEU A 345 16.64 -11.47 1.52
N HIS A 346 16.91 -10.16 1.69
CA HIS A 346 18.25 -9.68 2.05
C HIS A 346 18.76 -10.31 3.34
N ALA A 347 17.93 -10.38 4.38
CA ALA A 347 18.28 -11.03 5.63
C ALA A 347 18.56 -12.55 5.47
N GLN A 348 18.05 -13.16 4.40
CA GLN A 348 18.28 -14.57 4.02
C GLN A 348 19.46 -14.75 3.06
N GLY A 349 20.24 -13.69 2.81
CA GLY A 349 21.42 -13.74 1.95
C GLY A 349 21.18 -13.42 0.47
N ALA A 350 19.98 -12.98 0.08
CA ALA A 350 19.74 -12.53 -1.29
C ALA A 350 20.44 -11.19 -1.57
N HIS A 351 20.91 -11.02 -2.79
CA HIS A 351 21.43 -9.75 -3.28
C HIS A 351 20.28 -8.86 -3.74
N VAL A 352 20.07 -7.72 -3.07
CA VAL A 352 19.03 -6.75 -3.45
C VAL A 352 19.65 -5.62 -4.26
N ALA A 353 19.24 -5.47 -5.51
CA ALA A 353 19.80 -4.52 -6.46
C ALA A 353 18.75 -3.69 -7.19
N GLY A 354 19.15 -2.54 -7.71
CA GLY A 354 18.34 -1.63 -8.50
C GLY A 354 18.24 -0.22 -7.93
N HIS A 355 17.11 0.43 -8.17
CA HIS A 355 16.85 1.79 -7.72
C HIS A 355 16.26 1.81 -6.30
N PRO A 356 16.33 2.97 -5.60
CA PRO A 356 15.63 3.13 -4.32
C PRO A 356 14.15 2.72 -4.42
N MET A 357 13.65 2.04 -3.41
CA MET A 357 12.26 1.63 -3.33
C MET A 357 11.32 2.84 -3.08
N ALA A 358 10.03 2.61 -2.99
CA ALA A 358 9.03 3.67 -2.77
C ALA A 358 9.26 4.47 -1.47
N GLY A 359 9.85 3.86 -0.46
CA GLY A 359 10.07 4.48 0.85
C GLY A 359 8.78 4.69 1.62
N LEU A 360 7.80 3.77 1.46
CA LEU A 360 6.53 3.85 2.18
C LEU A 360 6.75 3.60 3.67
N LEU A 361 6.21 4.50 4.50
CA LEU A 361 6.42 4.45 5.94
C LEU A 361 5.66 3.27 6.57
N GLY A 362 6.35 2.49 7.37
CA GLY A 362 5.81 1.50 8.29
C GLY A 362 4.74 0.53 7.74
N ALA A 363 3.94 -0.05 8.63
CA ALA A 363 2.76 -0.82 8.26
C ALA A 363 1.48 -0.05 8.59
N VAL A 364 0.53 -0.07 7.63
CA VAL A 364 -0.76 0.60 7.80
C VAL A 364 -1.77 -0.29 8.51
N TYR A 365 -2.57 0.32 9.40
CA TYR A 365 -3.72 -0.31 10.04
C TYR A 365 -5.00 0.35 9.57
N ASP A 366 -6.05 -0.45 9.48
CA ASP A 366 -7.40 0.02 9.23
C ASP A 366 -7.98 0.57 10.54
N LEU A 367 -8.04 1.89 10.65
CA LEU A 367 -8.66 2.57 11.77
C LEU A 367 -10.07 3.00 11.37
N ARG A 368 -11.07 2.40 12.03
CA ARG A 368 -12.47 2.70 11.79
C ARG A 368 -12.94 3.80 12.72
N LEU A 369 -13.47 4.89 12.17
CA LEU A 369 -14.07 5.95 12.96
C LEU A 369 -15.35 5.44 13.67
N PRO A 370 -15.51 5.72 14.97
CA PRO A 370 -16.46 4.98 15.82
C PRO A 370 -17.94 5.27 15.49
N ASN A 371 -18.23 6.45 14.96
CA ASN A 371 -19.60 6.87 14.75
C ASN A 371 -20.08 6.64 13.30
N SER A 372 -19.28 7.03 12.31
CA SER A 372 -19.61 6.92 10.89
C SER A 372 -19.22 5.57 10.27
N GLY A 373 -18.25 4.88 10.88
CA GLY A 373 -17.66 3.68 10.32
C GLY A 373 -16.69 3.93 9.17
N LEU A 374 -16.38 5.19 8.82
CA LEU A 374 -15.35 5.51 7.82
C LEU A 374 -14.01 4.88 8.24
N VAL A 375 -13.34 4.24 7.29
CA VAL A 375 -12.01 3.65 7.50
C VAL A 375 -10.96 4.60 6.96
N ILE A 376 -9.96 4.87 7.78
CA ILE A 376 -8.69 5.46 7.36
C ILE A 376 -7.58 4.43 7.54
N LYS A 377 -6.52 4.54 6.77
CA LYS A 377 -5.33 3.69 6.83
C LYS A 377 -4.12 4.59 7.03
N ILE A 378 -3.44 4.43 8.14
CA ILE A 378 -2.21 5.18 8.45
C ILE A 378 -1.13 4.23 8.96
N PRO A 379 0.16 4.56 8.79
CA PRO A 379 1.24 3.84 9.44
C PRO A 379 1.12 3.86 10.96
N VAL A 380 0.94 2.69 11.57
CA VAL A 380 0.84 2.49 13.03
C VAL A 380 2.05 1.76 13.56
N GLU A 381 2.67 0.91 12.75
CA GLU A 381 3.92 0.24 13.09
C GLU A 381 5.11 0.85 12.35
N ARG A 382 6.26 0.90 13.03
CA ARG A 382 7.57 1.04 12.38
C ARG A 382 8.13 -0.32 12.04
N LEU A 383 8.74 -0.40 10.89
CA LEU A 383 9.34 -1.63 10.38
C LEU A 383 10.84 -1.43 10.14
N TYR A 384 11.63 -2.45 10.49
CA TYR A 384 13.07 -2.42 10.33
C TYR A 384 13.57 -3.71 9.70
N ALA A 385 14.66 -3.64 8.95
CA ALA A 385 15.45 -4.81 8.62
C ALA A 385 16.03 -5.44 9.92
N VAL A 386 16.49 -6.67 9.83
CA VAL A 386 16.99 -7.41 11.02
C VAL A 386 18.25 -6.80 11.66
N ASP A 387 18.97 -5.97 10.91
CA ASP A 387 20.11 -5.19 11.41
C ASP A 387 19.71 -3.89 12.12
N GLY A 388 18.41 -3.57 12.17
CA GLY A 388 17.86 -2.37 12.79
C GLY A 388 17.72 -1.19 11.84
N THR A 389 18.08 -1.30 10.56
CA THR A 389 17.88 -0.24 9.57
C THR A 389 16.38 -0.02 9.35
N PRO A 390 15.82 1.20 9.48
CA PRO A 390 14.44 1.48 9.11
C PRO A 390 14.15 1.04 7.67
N ARG A 391 13.02 0.34 7.44
CA ARG A 391 12.70 -0.23 6.13
C ARG A 391 12.72 0.82 5.02
N GLU A 392 12.17 1.99 5.27
CA GLU A 392 12.10 3.13 4.32
C GLU A 392 13.47 3.76 4.03
N GLN A 393 14.51 3.41 4.79
CA GLN A 393 15.88 3.87 4.60
C GLN A 393 16.81 2.79 4.01
N PHE A 394 16.28 1.59 3.75
CA PHE A 394 17.06 0.52 3.13
C PHE A 394 17.52 0.95 1.73
N LYS A 395 18.80 0.73 1.44
CA LYS A 395 19.43 1.09 0.16
C LYS A 395 19.80 -0.18 -0.60
N PRO A 396 19.15 -0.46 -1.74
CA PRO A 396 19.59 -1.53 -2.62
C PRO A 396 20.97 -1.21 -3.20
N GLN A 397 21.70 -2.23 -3.61
CA GLN A 397 22.94 -2.06 -4.37
C GLN A 397 22.61 -1.51 -5.76
N PRO A 398 23.43 -0.67 -6.36
CA PRO A 398 23.28 -0.30 -7.77
C PRO A 398 23.34 -1.54 -8.69
N ASP A 399 22.60 -1.51 -9.82
CA ASP A 399 22.65 -2.56 -10.87
C ASP A 399 24.03 -2.62 -11.52
#